data_6a3101ce8a7823cead7aea1e75d9c37b
#
_entry.id   6a3101ce8a7823cead7aea1e75d9c37b
#
_cell.length_a   1.000
_cell.length_b   1.000
_cell.length_c   1.000
_cell.angle_alpha   90.00
_cell.angle_beta   90.00
_cell.angle_gamma   90.00
#
_symmetry.space_group_name_H-M   'P 1'
#
loop_
_entity.id
_entity.type
_entity.pdbx_description
1 polymer ?
#
loop_
_entity_poly.entity_id
_entity_poly.type
_entity_poly.pdbx_seq_one_letter_code
_entity_poly.pdbx_strand_id
1 'polypeptide(L)'
;MDAILSGKSGKMMTQAVEKKGVKIIGWTENGFRELTTSKGPITKPEDLRGLKIRVVGSPIFIETFRALGANPVNMNWSEATTGFQQGVVDGQENPTNGINIPLKIWDYHKFHCDWHYIIDPLMLGVNPRVWKSFSPEDQKLLLECAAETEKYGKALSRLGMDDGSALAYLKSIGKLPETTDCYAVMEANGMTVSRLSNEQIAALAKATEGVRKDWTAKIGADLVKAGE
;
A
#
# COMPACT_ATOMS: atom_id res chain seq x y z
N MET A 1 -11.35 -1.43 2.66
CA MET A 1 -10.91 -2.04 1.40
C MET A 1 -11.90 -3.11 0.91
N ASP A 2 -12.28 -4.09 1.74
CA ASP A 2 -13.18 -5.18 1.31
C ASP A 2 -14.50 -4.69 0.72
N ALA A 3 -15.19 -3.78 1.41
CA ALA A 3 -16.42 -3.17 0.90
C ALA A 3 -16.22 -2.42 -0.43
N ILE A 4 -15.07 -1.77 -0.59
CA ILE A 4 -14.72 -1.07 -1.84
C ILE A 4 -14.51 -2.06 -2.99
N LEU A 5 -13.67 -3.08 -2.78
CA LEU A 5 -13.31 -4.04 -3.84
C LEU A 5 -14.45 -5.00 -4.20
N SER A 6 -15.26 -5.42 -3.22
CA SER A 6 -16.43 -6.28 -3.46
C SER A 6 -17.67 -5.50 -3.95
N GLY A 7 -17.68 -4.18 -3.75
CA GLY A 7 -18.81 -3.30 -4.06
C GLY A 7 -18.85 -2.81 -5.52
N LYS A 8 -19.62 -1.74 -5.72
CA LYS A 8 -19.80 -1.08 -7.02
C LYS A 8 -18.50 -0.51 -7.56
N SER A 9 -17.68 0.13 -6.70
CA SER A 9 -16.40 0.71 -7.12
C SER A 9 -15.41 -0.36 -7.59
N GLY A 10 -15.30 -1.50 -6.91
CA GLY A 10 -14.45 -2.61 -7.35
C GLY A 10 -14.85 -3.15 -8.73
N LYS A 11 -16.15 -3.27 -9.00
CA LYS A 11 -16.65 -3.63 -10.34
C LYS A 11 -16.28 -2.58 -11.39
N MET A 12 -16.41 -1.30 -11.07
CA MET A 12 -16.04 -0.20 -11.98
C MET A 12 -14.53 -0.20 -12.26
N MET A 13 -13.69 -0.39 -11.23
CA MET A 13 -12.23 -0.49 -11.39
C MET A 13 -11.85 -1.71 -12.24
N THR A 14 -12.43 -2.87 -11.97
CA THR A 14 -12.22 -4.09 -12.78
C THR A 14 -12.53 -3.82 -14.26
N GLN A 15 -13.70 -3.26 -14.56
CA GLN A 15 -14.09 -2.92 -15.92
C GLN A 15 -13.14 -1.92 -16.59
N ALA A 16 -12.66 -0.92 -15.84
CA ALA A 16 -11.73 0.07 -16.35
C ALA A 16 -10.38 -0.55 -16.73
N VAL A 17 -9.87 -1.48 -15.91
CA VAL A 17 -8.61 -2.20 -16.18
C VAL A 17 -8.80 -3.20 -17.34
N GLU A 18 -9.92 -3.94 -17.37
CA GLU A 18 -10.19 -4.90 -18.44
C GLU A 18 -10.32 -4.23 -19.81
N LYS A 19 -10.84 -3.00 -19.88
CA LYS A 19 -10.83 -2.17 -21.10
C LYS A 19 -9.41 -1.85 -21.60
N LYS A 20 -8.41 -1.91 -20.74
CA LYS A 20 -7.00 -1.71 -21.11
C LYS A 20 -6.28 -3.01 -21.49
N GLY A 21 -7.01 -4.11 -21.61
CA GLY A 21 -6.49 -5.37 -22.13
C GLY A 21 -5.89 -6.30 -21.08
N VAL A 22 -6.36 -6.22 -19.84
CA VAL A 22 -5.98 -7.14 -18.75
C VAL A 22 -7.23 -7.83 -18.26
N LYS A 23 -7.27 -9.19 -18.24
CA LYS A 23 -8.34 -9.95 -17.56
C LYS A 23 -8.05 -10.00 -16.07
N ILE A 24 -8.95 -9.47 -15.25
CA ILE A 24 -8.84 -9.53 -13.78
C ILE A 24 -9.49 -10.84 -13.29
N ILE A 25 -8.74 -11.59 -12.48
CA ILE A 25 -9.17 -12.84 -11.86
C ILE A 25 -9.30 -12.76 -10.33
N GLY A 26 -8.79 -11.69 -9.71
CA GLY A 26 -8.93 -11.46 -8.28
C GLY A 26 -8.33 -10.12 -7.86
N TRP A 27 -8.69 -9.69 -6.65
CA TRP A 27 -8.14 -8.51 -5.98
C TRP A 27 -7.64 -8.90 -4.59
N THR A 28 -6.45 -8.47 -4.25
CA THR A 28 -5.92 -8.55 -2.89
C THR A 28 -5.41 -7.17 -2.47
N GLU A 29 -4.62 -7.09 -1.41
CA GLU A 29 -4.03 -5.84 -0.95
C GLU A 29 -2.60 -6.03 -0.47
N ASN A 30 -1.81 -4.99 -0.58
CA ASN A 30 -0.48 -4.88 -0.02
C ASN A 30 -0.50 -4.27 1.39
N GLY A 31 -1.63 -3.69 1.76
CA GLY A 31 -1.88 -3.02 3.03
C GLY A 31 -1.79 -1.49 2.95
N PHE A 32 -1.86 -0.84 4.10
CA PHE A 32 -1.62 0.60 4.20
C PHE A 32 -0.16 0.93 3.93
N ARG A 33 0.05 1.96 3.12
CA ARG A 33 1.37 2.51 2.86
C ARG A 33 1.72 3.50 3.95
N GLU A 34 2.90 3.28 4.54
CA GLU A 34 3.42 4.03 5.67
C GLU A 34 4.76 4.66 5.29
N LEU A 35 5.09 5.78 5.93
CA LEU A 35 6.30 6.53 5.64
C LEU A 35 7.45 6.06 6.55
N THR A 36 8.65 5.89 5.96
CA THR A 36 9.86 5.66 6.73
C THR A 36 10.94 6.66 6.34
N THR A 37 11.72 7.14 7.31
CA THR A 37 12.78 8.14 7.08
C THR A 37 14.06 7.82 7.86
N SER A 38 15.18 8.39 7.37
CA SER A 38 16.48 8.40 8.06
C SER A 38 16.71 9.67 8.88
N LYS A 39 15.90 10.73 8.71
CA LYS A 39 16.17 12.09 9.23
C LYS A 39 15.52 12.41 10.58
N GLY A 40 14.32 11.89 10.82
CA GLY A 40 13.58 12.16 12.05
C GLY A 40 12.14 11.63 11.99
N PRO A 41 11.44 11.67 13.11
CA PRO A 41 10.04 11.28 13.17
C PRO A 41 9.19 12.28 12.39
N ILE A 42 8.16 11.77 11.71
CA ILE A 42 7.16 12.57 11.01
C ILE A 42 5.87 12.51 11.81
N THR A 43 5.39 13.66 12.27
CA THR A 43 4.18 13.79 13.08
C THR A 43 3.25 14.89 12.58
N LYS A 44 3.71 15.74 11.67
CA LYS A 44 2.99 16.86 11.07
C LYS A 44 3.55 17.18 9.68
N PRO A 45 2.82 17.91 8.82
CA PRO A 45 3.28 18.24 7.46
C PRO A 45 4.64 18.94 7.40
N GLU A 46 4.93 19.80 8.37
CA GLU A 46 6.17 20.59 8.41
C GLU A 46 7.43 19.73 8.55
N ASP A 47 7.31 18.53 9.16
CA ASP A 47 8.41 17.58 9.33
C ASP A 47 8.87 16.99 8.00
N LEU A 48 8.02 17.02 6.96
CA LEU A 48 8.34 16.58 5.59
C LEU A 48 9.03 17.64 4.74
N ARG A 49 9.07 18.90 5.19
CA ARG A 49 9.57 20.01 4.37
C ARG A 49 11.01 19.78 3.92
N GLY A 50 11.19 19.76 2.59
CA GLY A 50 12.49 19.62 1.94
C GLY A 50 13.07 18.20 1.94
N LEU A 51 12.44 17.23 2.62
CA LEU A 51 12.92 15.85 2.58
C LEU A 51 12.76 15.25 1.18
N LYS A 52 13.75 14.53 0.73
CA LYS A 52 13.71 13.75 -0.50
C LYS A 52 13.02 12.41 -0.22
N ILE A 53 11.78 12.30 -0.63
CA ILE A 53 10.98 11.08 -0.42
C ILE A 53 10.88 10.30 -1.73
N ARG A 54 11.39 9.08 -1.73
CA ARG A 54 11.20 8.17 -2.86
C ARG A 54 9.74 7.80 -2.96
N VAL A 55 9.17 7.96 -4.15
CA VAL A 55 7.79 7.57 -4.47
C VAL A 55 7.75 6.71 -5.73
N VAL A 56 6.64 5.99 -5.91
CA VAL A 56 6.34 5.30 -7.18
C VAL A 56 6.03 6.32 -8.27
N GLY A 57 6.22 5.93 -9.54
CA GLY A 57 6.08 6.82 -10.71
C GLY A 57 4.65 7.26 -11.05
N SER A 58 3.72 7.22 -10.10
CA SER A 58 2.36 7.71 -10.29
C SER A 58 2.25 9.19 -9.91
N PRO A 59 1.63 10.03 -10.74
CA PRO A 59 1.51 11.46 -10.47
C PRO A 59 0.83 11.79 -9.14
N ILE A 60 -0.16 11.00 -8.71
CA ILE A 60 -0.86 11.25 -7.44
C ILE A 60 0.09 11.15 -6.23
N PHE A 61 1.04 10.21 -6.22
CA PHE A 61 2.04 10.10 -5.16
C PHE A 61 2.98 11.32 -5.17
N ILE A 62 3.45 11.72 -6.35
CA ILE A 62 4.33 12.89 -6.52
C ILE A 62 3.61 14.16 -6.03
N GLU A 63 2.36 14.37 -6.46
CA GLU A 63 1.57 15.55 -6.08
C GLU A 63 1.27 15.56 -4.57
N THR A 64 0.98 14.40 -3.97
CA THR A 64 0.74 14.26 -2.52
C THR A 64 1.96 14.70 -1.70
N PHE A 65 3.14 14.14 -1.98
CA PHE A 65 4.33 14.51 -1.21
C PHE A 65 4.81 15.93 -1.49
N ARG A 66 4.57 16.46 -2.70
CA ARG A 66 4.82 17.87 -3.00
C ARG A 66 3.89 18.80 -2.21
N ALA A 67 2.61 18.45 -2.07
CA ALA A 67 1.66 19.23 -1.26
C ALA A 67 2.04 19.24 0.22
N LEU A 68 2.71 18.21 0.72
CA LEU A 68 3.27 18.14 2.08
C LEU A 68 4.61 18.88 2.24
N GLY A 69 5.11 19.52 1.17
CA GLY A 69 6.37 20.27 1.21
C GLY A 69 7.63 19.42 1.03
N ALA A 70 7.50 18.12 0.78
CA ALA A 70 8.63 17.25 0.47
C ALA A 70 9.11 17.45 -0.98
N ASN A 71 10.28 16.90 -1.28
CA ASN A 71 10.86 16.77 -2.62
C ASN A 71 10.68 15.30 -3.09
N PRO A 72 9.57 14.93 -3.72
CA PRO A 72 9.35 13.57 -4.18
C PRO A 72 10.30 13.19 -5.30
N VAL A 73 10.95 12.04 -5.15
CA VAL A 73 11.88 11.46 -6.12
C VAL A 73 11.25 10.21 -6.73
N ASN A 74 10.89 10.28 -8.01
CA ASN A 74 10.46 9.10 -8.74
C ASN A 74 11.66 8.19 -9.01
N MET A 75 11.63 6.99 -8.45
CA MET A 75 12.72 6.02 -8.57
C MET A 75 12.13 4.62 -8.68
N ASN A 76 12.65 3.83 -9.63
CA ASN A 76 12.27 2.43 -9.77
C ASN A 76 12.61 1.64 -8.50
N TRP A 77 11.80 0.62 -8.20
CA TRP A 77 12.03 -0.18 -6.99
C TRP A 77 13.38 -0.89 -6.98
N SER A 78 13.82 -1.38 -8.14
CA SER A 78 15.14 -2.01 -8.30
C SER A 78 16.33 -1.12 -7.94
N GLU A 79 16.16 0.21 -7.95
CA GLU A 79 17.18 1.19 -7.62
C GLU A 79 17.02 1.74 -6.19
N ALA A 80 15.86 1.51 -5.58
CA ALA A 80 15.46 2.16 -4.33
C ALA A 80 16.38 1.78 -3.16
N THR A 81 16.70 0.49 -3.00
CA THR A 81 17.59 0.02 -1.91
C THR A 81 18.98 0.63 -1.99
N THR A 82 19.55 0.72 -3.21
CA THR A 82 20.82 1.42 -3.44
C THR A 82 20.69 2.92 -3.11
N GLY A 83 19.58 3.53 -3.52
CA GLY A 83 19.29 4.93 -3.20
C GLY A 83 19.19 5.20 -1.69
N PHE A 84 18.62 4.26 -0.92
CA PHE A 84 18.56 4.34 0.55
C PHE A 84 19.97 4.23 1.16
N GLN A 85 20.76 3.25 0.73
CA GLN A 85 22.14 3.04 1.21
C GLN A 85 23.03 4.23 0.94
N GLN A 86 22.90 4.84 -0.21
CA GLN A 86 23.72 5.99 -0.63
C GLN A 86 23.18 7.34 -0.11
N GLY A 87 22.03 7.36 0.58
CA GLY A 87 21.41 8.60 1.05
C GLY A 87 20.94 9.52 -0.08
N VAL A 88 20.66 8.98 -1.26
CA VAL A 88 20.10 9.75 -2.40
C VAL A 88 18.72 10.28 -2.04
N VAL A 89 17.98 9.54 -1.24
CA VAL A 89 16.68 9.91 -0.67
C VAL A 89 16.71 9.81 0.84
N ASP A 90 15.90 10.61 1.52
CA ASP A 90 15.81 10.69 2.97
C ASP A 90 14.77 9.74 3.56
N GLY A 91 13.85 9.25 2.71
CA GLY A 91 12.77 8.36 3.11
C GLY A 91 12.02 7.76 1.92
N GLN A 92 11.04 6.93 2.24
CA GLN A 92 10.16 6.29 1.27
C GLN A 92 8.81 5.94 1.92
N GLU A 93 7.83 5.58 1.11
CA GLU A 93 6.52 5.12 1.55
C GLU A 93 6.21 3.74 0.95
N ASN A 94 5.85 2.81 1.79
CA ASN A 94 5.49 1.43 1.39
C ASN A 94 4.68 0.73 2.50
N PRO A 95 3.95 -0.33 2.15
CA PRO A 95 3.23 -1.13 3.14
C PRO A 95 4.17 -1.79 4.14
N THR A 96 3.74 -1.80 5.40
CA THR A 96 4.56 -2.31 6.51
C THR A 96 4.84 -3.80 6.37
N ASN A 97 3.80 -4.64 6.38
CA ASN A 97 3.97 -6.10 6.31
C ASN A 97 4.39 -6.59 4.93
N GLY A 98 3.89 -5.95 3.85
CA GLY A 98 4.19 -6.37 2.49
C GLY A 98 5.60 -6.06 2.02
N ILE A 99 6.19 -4.96 2.50
CA ILE A 99 7.47 -4.43 1.99
C ILE A 99 8.46 -4.10 3.11
N ASN A 100 8.07 -3.26 4.10
CA ASN A 100 9.03 -2.71 5.05
C ASN A 100 9.67 -3.80 5.93
N ILE A 101 8.89 -4.76 6.42
CA ILE A 101 9.39 -5.89 7.21
C ILE A 101 10.26 -6.84 6.39
N PRO A 102 9.80 -7.37 5.23
CA PRO A 102 10.64 -8.26 4.40
C PRO A 102 11.94 -7.61 3.92
N LEU A 103 11.91 -6.29 3.67
CA LEU A 103 13.10 -5.52 3.25
C LEU A 103 14.05 -5.24 4.42
N LYS A 104 13.63 -5.46 5.67
CA LYS A 104 14.38 -5.01 6.85
C LYS A 104 14.69 -3.51 6.76
N ILE A 105 13.62 -2.70 6.59
CA ILE A 105 13.76 -1.26 6.33
C ILE A 105 14.60 -0.52 7.40
N TRP A 106 14.72 -1.07 8.60
CA TRP A 106 15.54 -0.55 9.68
C TRP A 106 17.06 -0.52 9.38
N ASP A 107 17.50 -1.25 8.36
CA ASP A 107 18.89 -1.19 7.89
C ASP A 107 19.17 0.17 7.20
N TYR A 108 18.14 0.84 6.71
CA TYR A 108 18.24 2.10 5.95
C TYR A 108 17.64 3.29 6.68
N HIS A 109 16.48 3.09 7.33
CA HIS A 109 15.71 4.14 7.99
C HIS A 109 15.55 3.86 9.48
N LYS A 110 15.46 4.92 10.30
CA LYS A 110 15.34 4.80 11.76
C LYS A 110 13.99 5.24 12.29
N PHE A 111 13.16 5.83 11.46
CA PHE A 111 11.85 6.36 11.86
C PHE A 111 10.77 5.79 10.97
N HIS A 112 9.71 5.32 11.59
CA HIS A 112 8.48 4.86 10.94
C HIS A 112 7.33 5.77 11.38
N CYS A 113 6.51 6.22 10.42
CA CYS A 113 5.30 6.99 10.66
C CYS A 113 4.09 6.16 10.25
N ASP A 114 3.31 5.74 11.24
CA ASP A 114 2.08 4.98 11.08
C ASP A 114 0.93 5.96 10.77
N TRP A 115 0.80 6.28 9.49
CA TRP A 115 -0.05 7.37 8.99
C TRP A 115 -1.32 6.84 8.30
N HIS A 116 -1.27 5.67 7.69
CA HIS A 116 -2.36 5.06 6.93
C HIS A 116 -2.85 5.94 5.77
N TYR A 117 -1.93 6.60 5.05
CA TYR A 117 -2.32 7.62 4.08
C TYR A 117 -2.98 7.08 2.81
N ILE A 118 -2.66 5.87 2.42
CA ILE A 118 -3.26 5.20 1.26
C ILE A 118 -3.24 3.68 1.47
N ILE A 119 -4.34 3.02 1.11
CA ILE A 119 -4.37 1.57 1.05
C ILE A 119 -4.06 1.13 -0.38
N ASP A 120 -3.20 0.12 -0.51
CA ASP A 120 -2.60 -0.32 -1.78
C ASP A 120 -3.27 -1.61 -2.27
N PRO A 121 -4.28 -1.54 -3.19
CA PRO A 121 -4.90 -2.72 -3.76
C PRO A 121 -3.97 -3.38 -4.76
N LEU A 122 -3.93 -4.71 -4.75
CA LEU A 122 -3.23 -5.52 -5.73
C LEU A 122 -4.23 -6.27 -6.60
N MET A 123 -4.00 -6.27 -7.91
CA MET A 123 -4.81 -7.02 -8.86
C MET A 123 -4.09 -8.28 -9.34
N LEU A 124 -4.81 -9.39 -9.39
CA LEU A 124 -4.39 -10.60 -10.09
C LEU A 124 -4.92 -10.52 -11.52
N GLY A 125 -4.00 -10.29 -12.45
CA GLY A 125 -4.33 -10.10 -13.86
C GLY A 125 -3.70 -11.12 -14.76
N VAL A 126 -4.38 -11.48 -15.84
CA VAL A 126 -3.89 -12.39 -16.87
C VAL A 126 -4.11 -11.79 -18.26
N ASN A 127 -3.26 -12.12 -19.21
CA ASN A 127 -3.45 -11.72 -20.60
C ASN A 127 -4.76 -12.35 -21.14
N PRO A 128 -5.69 -11.59 -21.71
CA PRO A 128 -6.98 -12.11 -22.18
C PRO A 128 -6.88 -13.21 -23.26
N ARG A 129 -5.83 -13.21 -24.07
CA ARG A 129 -5.59 -14.26 -25.09
C ARG A 129 -5.19 -15.56 -24.41
N VAL A 130 -4.29 -15.46 -23.40
CA VAL A 130 -3.85 -16.61 -22.59
C VAL A 130 -5.04 -17.14 -21.78
N TRP A 131 -5.85 -16.27 -21.17
CA TRP A 131 -7.06 -16.66 -20.46
C TRP A 131 -8.00 -17.50 -21.33
N LYS A 132 -8.22 -17.06 -22.58
CA LYS A 132 -9.08 -17.77 -23.56
C LYS A 132 -8.51 -19.11 -24.04
N SER A 133 -7.21 -19.34 -23.89
CA SER A 133 -6.59 -20.62 -24.27
C SER A 133 -6.69 -21.70 -23.20
N PHE A 134 -7.05 -21.33 -21.97
CA PHE A 134 -7.30 -22.30 -20.90
C PHE A 134 -8.64 -23.01 -21.08
N SER A 135 -8.70 -24.27 -20.69
CA SER A 135 -9.95 -25.02 -20.61
C SER A 135 -10.90 -24.38 -19.56
N PRO A 136 -12.20 -24.63 -19.62
CA PRO A 136 -13.12 -24.18 -18.57
C PRO A 136 -12.72 -24.69 -17.17
N GLU A 137 -12.20 -25.89 -17.09
CA GLU A 137 -11.71 -26.52 -15.86
C GLU A 137 -10.50 -25.77 -15.31
N ASP A 138 -9.52 -25.43 -16.16
CA ASP A 138 -8.34 -24.65 -15.77
C ASP A 138 -8.73 -23.24 -15.33
N GLN A 139 -9.65 -22.59 -16.07
CA GLN A 139 -10.15 -21.26 -15.69
C GLN A 139 -10.82 -21.30 -14.31
N LYS A 140 -11.62 -22.32 -14.02
CA LYS A 140 -12.24 -22.51 -12.72
C LYS A 140 -11.20 -22.70 -11.63
N LEU A 141 -10.23 -23.57 -11.84
CA LEU A 141 -9.14 -23.80 -10.89
C LEU A 141 -8.34 -22.52 -10.60
N LEU A 142 -8.02 -21.74 -11.63
CA LEU A 142 -7.32 -20.46 -11.48
C LEU A 142 -8.12 -19.44 -10.67
N LEU A 143 -9.44 -19.39 -10.85
CA LEU A 143 -10.32 -18.52 -10.06
C LEU A 143 -10.40 -18.97 -8.59
N GLU A 144 -10.44 -20.27 -8.32
CA GLU A 144 -10.38 -20.81 -6.96
C GLU A 144 -9.05 -20.48 -6.29
N CYS A 145 -7.92 -20.68 -6.97
CA CYS A 145 -6.59 -20.28 -6.49
C CYS A 145 -6.50 -18.77 -6.25
N ALA A 146 -7.07 -17.94 -7.12
CA ALA A 146 -7.10 -16.50 -6.97
C ALA A 146 -7.90 -16.08 -5.71
N ALA A 147 -9.03 -16.72 -5.45
CA ALA A 147 -9.85 -16.47 -4.26
C ALA A 147 -9.10 -16.83 -2.96
N GLU A 148 -8.36 -17.94 -2.94
CA GLU A 148 -7.52 -18.30 -1.79
C GLU A 148 -6.33 -17.34 -1.64
N THR A 149 -5.70 -16.94 -2.75
CA THR A 149 -4.62 -15.93 -2.76
C THR A 149 -5.10 -14.60 -2.21
N GLU A 150 -6.34 -14.18 -2.56
CA GLU A 150 -6.94 -12.97 -2.01
C GLU A 150 -7.04 -13.02 -0.49
N LYS A 151 -7.60 -14.08 0.07
CA LYS A 151 -7.75 -14.24 1.52
C LYS A 151 -6.40 -14.27 2.23
N TYR A 152 -5.47 -15.05 1.69
CA TYR A 152 -4.14 -15.20 2.27
C TYR A 152 -3.33 -13.91 2.21
N GLY A 153 -3.32 -13.22 1.07
CA GLY A 153 -2.63 -11.95 0.90
C GLY A 153 -3.16 -10.86 1.83
N LYS A 154 -4.49 -10.74 1.95
CA LYS A 154 -5.13 -9.82 2.91
C LYS A 154 -4.75 -10.14 4.35
N ALA A 155 -4.74 -11.40 4.73
CA ALA A 155 -4.36 -11.79 6.09
C ALA A 155 -2.88 -11.45 6.39
N LEU A 156 -1.98 -11.68 5.44
CA LEU A 156 -0.58 -11.31 5.62
C LEU A 156 -0.37 -9.79 5.72
N SER A 157 -1.06 -9.02 4.88
CA SER A 157 -0.91 -7.56 4.89
C SER A 157 -1.49 -6.90 6.14
N ARG A 158 -2.53 -7.50 6.75
CA ARG A 158 -3.24 -6.98 7.94
C ARG A 158 -2.71 -7.51 9.26
N LEU A 159 -1.84 -8.50 9.24
CA LEU A 159 -1.37 -9.19 10.44
C LEU A 159 -0.77 -8.22 11.46
N GLY A 160 -1.31 -8.22 12.69
CA GLY A 160 -0.91 -7.33 13.77
C GLY A 160 -1.40 -5.88 13.63
N MET A 161 -2.21 -5.58 12.59
CA MET A 161 -2.73 -4.24 12.29
C MET A 161 -4.27 -4.22 12.23
N ASP A 162 -4.91 -5.37 12.43
CA ASP A 162 -6.37 -5.54 12.43
C ASP A 162 -6.88 -5.95 13.83
N ASP A 163 -8.14 -6.37 13.90
CA ASP A 163 -8.82 -6.85 15.11
C ASP A 163 -8.42 -8.28 15.54
N GLY A 164 -7.39 -8.86 14.93
CA GLY A 164 -6.93 -10.22 15.16
C GLY A 164 -7.52 -11.27 14.22
N SER A 165 -8.41 -10.86 13.31
CA SER A 165 -9.05 -11.77 12.34
C SER A 165 -8.02 -12.37 11.37
N ALA A 166 -7.03 -11.61 10.95
CA ALA A 166 -5.93 -12.09 10.11
C ALA A 166 -5.14 -13.21 10.79
N LEU A 167 -4.76 -13.01 12.05
CA LEU A 167 -4.06 -14.02 12.83
C LEU A 167 -4.89 -15.29 13.00
N ALA A 168 -6.19 -15.15 13.29
CA ALA A 168 -7.10 -16.28 13.43
C ALA A 168 -7.21 -17.09 12.13
N TYR A 169 -7.32 -16.42 10.99
CA TYR A 169 -7.32 -17.08 9.69
C TYR A 169 -6.02 -17.81 9.41
N LEU A 170 -4.86 -17.16 9.58
CA LEU A 170 -3.55 -17.78 9.33
C LEU A 170 -3.32 -19.01 10.22
N LYS A 171 -3.75 -18.96 11.50
CA LYS A 171 -3.75 -20.13 12.39
C LYS A 171 -4.60 -21.26 11.83
N SER A 172 -5.80 -20.96 11.36
CA SER A 172 -6.75 -21.97 10.86
C SER A 172 -6.23 -22.75 9.65
N ILE A 173 -5.35 -22.14 8.84
CA ILE A 173 -4.74 -22.77 7.66
C ILE A 173 -3.30 -23.28 7.91
N GLY A 174 -2.81 -23.21 9.15
CA GLY A 174 -1.46 -23.67 9.52
C GLY A 174 -0.32 -22.83 8.91
N LYS A 175 -0.54 -21.56 8.63
CA LYS A 175 0.41 -20.64 7.96
C LYS A 175 0.79 -19.46 8.87
N LEU A 176 1.26 -19.77 10.08
CA LEU A 176 1.73 -18.73 11.00
C LEU A 176 3.09 -18.20 10.57
N PRO A 177 3.26 -16.88 10.34
CA PRO A 177 4.56 -16.26 10.20
C PRO A 177 5.31 -16.25 11.55
N GLU A 178 6.64 -16.12 11.49
CA GLU A 178 7.49 -16.07 12.69
C GLU A 178 7.16 -14.86 13.58
N THR A 179 6.70 -13.76 13.00
CA THR A 179 6.36 -12.54 13.73
C THR A 179 4.93 -12.14 13.42
N THR A 180 4.19 -11.74 14.46
CA THR A 180 2.79 -11.32 14.40
C THR A 180 2.59 -9.85 14.78
N ASP A 181 3.66 -9.17 15.21
CA ASP A 181 3.67 -7.75 15.57
C ASP A 181 4.79 -7.03 14.80
N CYS A 182 4.42 -6.39 13.70
CA CYS A 182 5.36 -5.68 12.84
C CYS A 182 6.02 -4.47 13.52
N TYR A 183 5.31 -3.81 14.43
CA TYR A 183 5.84 -2.66 15.15
C TYR A 183 6.89 -3.09 16.17
N ALA A 184 6.61 -4.14 16.96
CA ALA A 184 7.57 -4.71 17.89
C ALA A 184 8.86 -5.16 17.17
N VAL A 185 8.74 -5.74 15.96
CA VAL A 185 9.90 -6.11 15.14
C VAL A 185 10.72 -4.90 14.76
N MET A 186 10.09 -3.82 14.28
CA MET A 186 10.80 -2.60 13.91
C MET A 186 11.48 -1.95 15.12
N GLU A 187 10.80 -1.85 16.26
CA GLU A 187 11.32 -1.28 17.50
C GLU A 187 12.50 -2.10 18.04
N ALA A 188 12.41 -3.43 18.01
CA ALA A 188 13.49 -4.34 18.41
C ALA A 188 14.74 -4.19 17.53
N ASN A 189 14.59 -3.71 16.28
CA ASN A 189 15.67 -3.41 15.35
C ASN A 189 16.08 -1.92 15.36
N GLY A 190 15.69 -1.17 16.38
CA GLY A 190 16.15 0.20 16.63
C GLY A 190 15.42 1.28 15.84
N MET A 191 14.23 1.01 15.33
CA MET A 191 13.37 2.04 14.76
C MET A 191 12.54 2.73 15.85
N THR A 192 12.28 4.01 15.65
CA THR A 192 11.24 4.73 16.39
C THR A 192 9.95 4.69 15.58
N VAL A 193 8.89 4.13 16.15
CA VAL A 193 7.56 4.04 15.53
C VAL A 193 6.68 5.18 16.06
N SER A 194 6.27 6.09 15.18
CA SER A 194 5.33 7.18 15.48
C SER A 194 3.92 6.74 15.06
N ARG A 195 3.09 6.40 16.04
CA ARG A 195 1.65 6.14 15.82
C ARG A 195 0.91 7.48 15.93
N LEU A 196 0.41 7.96 14.81
CA LEU A 196 -0.20 9.28 14.76
C LEU A 196 -1.57 9.31 15.43
N SER A 197 -1.87 10.43 16.14
CA SER A 197 -3.22 10.71 16.63
C SER A 197 -4.15 11.08 15.46
N ASN A 198 -5.46 11.01 15.70
CA ASN A 198 -6.45 11.42 14.70
C ASN A 198 -6.27 12.89 14.27
N GLU A 199 -5.84 13.79 15.17
CA GLU A 199 -5.57 15.20 14.87
C GLU A 199 -4.35 15.34 13.95
N GLN A 200 -3.29 14.52 14.17
CA GLN A 200 -2.09 14.52 13.33
C GLN A 200 -2.40 13.98 11.94
N ILE A 201 -3.18 12.89 11.85
CA ILE A 201 -3.66 12.34 10.57
C ILE A 201 -4.53 13.37 9.84
N ALA A 202 -5.44 14.05 10.55
CA ALA A 202 -6.30 15.09 9.97
C ALA A 202 -5.48 16.28 9.44
N ALA A 203 -4.39 16.66 10.10
CA ALA A 203 -3.50 17.73 9.64
C ALA A 203 -2.81 17.36 8.32
N LEU A 204 -2.29 16.12 8.21
CA LEU A 204 -1.70 15.59 6.97
C LEU A 204 -2.73 15.50 5.84
N ALA A 205 -3.94 14.99 6.14
CA ALA A 205 -5.04 14.91 5.19
C ALA A 205 -5.48 16.29 4.68
N LYS A 206 -5.54 17.29 5.56
CA LYS A 206 -5.87 18.68 5.20
C LYS A 206 -4.82 19.29 4.27
N ALA A 207 -3.55 19.03 4.51
CA ALA A 207 -2.46 19.53 3.67
C ALA A 207 -2.52 18.95 2.23
N THR A 208 -3.14 17.79 2.04
CA THR A 208 -3.29 17.11 0.75
C THR A 208 -4.68 17.21 0.14
N GLU A 209 -5.59 17.98 0.73
CA GLU A 209 -6.99 18.10 0.29
C GLU A 209 -7.13 18.56 -1.16
N GLY A 210 -6.29 19.50 -1.60
CA GLY A 210 -6.25 19.97 -2.98
C GLY A 210 -5.95 18.84 -3.97
N VAL A 211 -4.98 18.01 -3.66
CA VAL A 211 -4.61 16.85 -4.49
C VAL A 211 -5.79 15.88 -4.58
N ARG A 212 -6.42 15.55 -3.45
CA ARG A 212 -7.60 14.67 -3.42
C ARG A 212 -8.74 15.22 -4.29
N LYS A 213 -9.03 16.52 -4.19
CA LYS A 213 -10.07 17.18 -4.99
C LYS A 213 -9.78 17.09 -6.48
N ASP A 214 -8.55 17.41 -6.89
CA ASP A 214 -8.15 17.40 -8.29
C ASP A 214 -8.20 15.99 -8.90
N TRP A 215 -7.74 14.98 -8.13
CA TRP A 215 -7.79 13.60 -8.57
C TRP A 215 -9.21 13.03 -8.57
N THR A 216 -10.08 13.41 -7.64
CA THR A 216 -11.51 13.07 -7.69
C THR A 216 -12.13 13.55 -9.00
N ALA A 217 -11.83 14.78 -9.42
CA ALA A 217 -12.32 15.29 -10.70
C ALA A 217 -11.75 14.51 -11.92
N LYS A 218 -10.47 14.13 -11.88
CA LYS A 218 -9.80 13.39 -12.98
C LYS A 218 -10.30 11.95 -13.13
N ILE A 219 -10.51 11.22 -12.01
CA ILE A 219 -10.93 9.81 -12.04
C ILE A 219 -12.45 9.63 -12.14
N GLY A 220 -13.21 10.69 -11.89
CA GLY A 220 -14.66 10.73 -11.93
C GLY A 220 -15.31 10.59 -10.56
N ALA A 221 -16.19 11.55 -10.26
CA ALA A 221 -16.90 11.60 -8.97
C ALA A 221 -17.75 10.35 -8.68
N ASP A 222 -18.30 9.72 -9.72
CA ASP A 222 -19.11 8.50 -9.56
C ASP A 222 -18.32 7.32 -9.02
N LEU A 223 -17.04 7.18 -9.44
CA LEU A 223 -16.16 6.11 -8.92
C LEU A 223 -15.80 6.38 -7.46
N VAL A 224 -15.47 7.62 -7.12
CA VAL A 224 -15.13 8.03 -5.75
C VAL A 224 -16.33 7.80 -4.83
N LYS A 225 -17.51 8.34 -5.22
CA LYS A 225 -18.75 8.17 -4.46
C LYS A 225 -19.19 6.71 -4.29
N ALA A 226 -18.85 5.86 -5.25
CA ALA A 226 -19.16 4.43 -5.14
C ALA A 226 -18.25 3.70 -4.13
N GLY A 227 -17.14 4.32 -3.72
CA GLY A 227 -16.19 3.80 -2.73
C GLY A 227 -16.37 4.38 -1.32
N GLU A 228 -17.17 5.43 -1.17
CA GLU A 228 -17.59 6.01 0.11
C GLU A 228 -18.74 5.19 0.72
#